data_1f4e6c886ba5a0cbc772eba42b707c69
#
_entry.id   1f4e6c886ba5a0cbc772eba42b707c69
#
_cell.length_a   1.000
_cell.length_b   1.000
_cell.length_c   1.000
_cell.angle_alpha   90.00
_cell.angle_beta   90.00
_cell.angle_gamma   90.00
#
_symmetry.space_group_name_H-M   'P 1'
#
loop_
_entity.id
_entity.type
_entity.pdbx_description
1 polymer ?
#
loop_
_entity_poly.entity_id
_entity_poly.type
_entity_poly.pdbx_seq_one_letter_code
_entity_poly.pdbx_strand_id
1 'polypeptide(L)'
;TAQSGGYSLYLLDAIMPALDGIGLAKEIRSFDKAASIIFLTSSPEFAVESYTVKAANYLIKPIDKAAFFAALDDILSQHANVLEKSIIVKSELGVRKVPLSSLLYVEARGRSVTYYLQNGEHLTCISRFATVCSELLKNPEFIQTHRSYLVNMNHISSINAEGIELQNQELVPLAQRRLAEIREHYLAFQMEEVQL
;
A
#
# COMPACT_ATOMS: atom_id res chain seq x y z
N THR A 1 11.88 7.41 27.29
CA THR A 1 12.99 7.48 26.31
C THR A 1 12.48 7.07 24.93
N ALA A 2 11.85 8.03 24.23
CA ALA A 2 11.48 7.88 22.82
C ALA A 2 12.68 8.31 21.96
N GLN A 3 13.79 7.58 22.05
CA GLN A 3 14.92 7.73 21.15
C GLN A 3 15.00 6.52 20.24
N SER A 4 14.48 6.68 19.08
CA SER A 4 14.69 6.02 17.78
C SER A 4 13.35 5.77 17.12
N GLY A 5 13.15 6.42 15.98
CA GLY A 5 11.97 6.27 15.14
C GLY A 5 11.67 4.81 14.83
N GLY A 6 10.41 4.46 14.85
CA GLY A 6 9.97 3.10 14.62
C GLY A 6 8.48 2.86 14.87
N TYR A 7 7.75 3.87 15.32
CA TYR A 7 6.31 3.71 15.52
C TYR A 7 5.54 4.50 14.47
N SER A 8 4.65 3.83 13.74
CA SER A 8 3.75 4.47 12.78
C SER A 8 2.63 5.25 13.47
N LEU A 9 2.32 4.88 14.72
CA LEU A 9 1.24 5.48 15.51
C LEU A 9 1.66 5.65 16.97
N TYR A 10 1.38 6.81 17.55
CA TYR A 10 1.47 7.12 18.97
C TYR A 10 0.07 7.38 19.53
N LEU A 11 -0.25 6.70 20.63
CA LEU A 11 -1.45 6.97 21.45
C LEU A 11 -1.00 7.71 22.70
N LEU A 12 -1.42 8.94 22.88
CA LEU A 12 -0.96 9.80 23.96
C LEU A 12 -2.15 10.27 24.82
N ASP A 13 -2.01 10.24 26.15
CA ASP A 13 -2.90 11.02 26.99
C ASP A 13 -2.42 12.47 27.02
N ALA A 14 -3.31 13.44 26.81
CA ALA A 14 -2.95 14.84 26.89
C ALA A 14 -2.61 15.27 28.32
N ILE A 15 -3.21 14.59 29.33
CA ILE A 15 -3.00 14.88 30.75
C ILE A 15 -2.35 13.68 31.44
N MET A 16 -1.09 13.81 31.79
CA MET A 16 -0.34 12.80 32.56
C MET A 16 0.28 13.45 33.81
N PRO A 17 0.35 12.76 34.98
CA PRO A 17 0.76 13.37 36.26
C PRO A 17 2.16 13.97 36.29
N ALA A 18 3.05 13.60 35.38
CA ALA A 18 4.44 14.06 35.36
C ALA A 18 4.94 14.49 33.97
N LEU A 19 4.07 14.46 32.96
CA LEU A 19 4.44 14.71 31.57
C LEU A 19 3.29 15.44 30.87
N ASP A 20 3.59 16.51 30.18
CA ASP A 20 2.66 17.16 29.28
C ASP A 20 2.59 16.36 27.97
N GLY A 21 1.44 15.73 27.69
CA GLY A 21 1.22 14.95 26.48
C GLY A 21 1.37 15.76 25.20
N ILE A 22 1.00 17.04 25.22
CA ILE A 22 1.20 17.96 24.09
C ILE A 22 2.69 18.27 23.91
N GLY A 23 3.43 18.50 25.01
CA GLY A 23 4.87 18.67 24.99
C GLY A 23 5.58 17.43 24.42
N LEU A 24 5.18 16.23 24.83
CA LEU A 24 5.69 14.99 24.26
C LEU A 24 5.38 14.86 22.75
N ALA A 25 4.20 15.23 22.33
CA ALA A 25 3.84 15.23 20.91
C ALA A 25 4.70 16.22 20.08
N LYS A 26 5.04 17.39 20.62
CA LYS A 26 5.96 18.34 20.01
C LYS A 26 7.38 17.76 19.89
N GLU A 27 7.83 17.04 20.93
CA GLU A 27 9.12 16.35 20.89
C GLU A 27 9.13 15.27 19.82
N ILE A 28 8.09 14.41 19.74
CA ILE A 28 7.94 13.42 18.68
C ILE A 28 8.02 14.09 17.30
N ARG A 29 7.32 15.21 17.08
CA ARG A 29 7.33 15.94 15.80
C ARG A 29 8.70 16.51 15.44
N SER A 30 9.59 16.73 16.40
CA SER A 30 10.94 17.22 16.13
C SER A 30 11.82 16.19 15.41
N PHE A 31 11.61 14.89 15.65
CA PHE A 31 12.38 13.80 15.04
C PHE A 31 11.55 12.91 14.09
N ASP A 32 10.22 12.84 14.27
CA ASP A 32 9.32 12.07 13.41
C ASP A 32 8.10 12.91 12.99
N LYS A 33 8.17 13.43 11.76
CA LYS A 33 7.10 14.25 11.17
C LYS A 33 5.99 13.41 10.54
N ALA A 34 6.25 12.12 10.25
CA ALA A 34 5.36 11.24 9.51
C ALA A 34 4.46 10.40 10.41
N ALA A 35 4.89 10.08 11.63
CA ALA A 35 4.11 9.27 12.56
C ALA A 35 2.73 9.89 12.85
N SER A 36 1.70 9.04 12.94
CA SER A 36 0.38 9.49 13.36
C SER A 36 0.31 9.63 14.88
N ILE A 37 -0.42 10.64 15.37
CA ILE A 37 -0.65 10.86 16.80
C ILE A 37 -2.15 10.91 17.03
N ILE A 38 -2.65 10.09 17.96
CA ILE A 38 -4.02 10.16 18.50
C ILE A 38 -3.92 10.53 19.98
N PHE A 39 -4.64 11.55 20.40
CA PHE A 39 -4.82 11.84 21.82
C PHE A 39 -6.02 11.09 22.38
N LEU A 40 -5.82 10.45 23.55
CA LEU A 40 -6.85 9.77 24.34
C LEU A 40 -6.91 10.47 25.70
N THR A 41 -7.88 11.35 25.94
CA THR A 41 -7.86 12.23 27.14
C THR A 41 -9.22 12.40 27.77
N SER A 42 -9.24 12.78 29.05
CA SER A 42 -10.45 13.13 29.79
C SER A 42 -10.86 14.62 29.67
N SER A 43 -9.99 15.47 29.11
CA SER A 43 -10.27 16.91 28.99
C SER A 43 -10.44 17.35 27.52
N PRO A 44 -11.49 18.09 27.17
CA PRO A 44 -11.65 18.66 25.83
C PRO A 44 -10.81 19.92 25.59
N GLU A 45 -10.24 20.53 26.63
CA GLU A 45 -9.59 21.84 26.59
C GLU A 45 -8.34 21.86 25.67
N PHE A 46 -7.62 20.74 25.57
CA PHE A 46 -6.41 20.62 24.77
C PHE A 46 -6.66 20.28 23.29
N ALA A 47 -7.94 20.19 22.86
CA ALA A 47 -8.28 19.87 21.48
C ALA A 47 -7.69 20.90 20.49
N VAL A 48 -7.72 22.19 20.83
CA VAL A 48 -7.16 23.27 20.00
C VAL A 48 -5.64 23.12 19.88
N GLU A 49 -4.95 22.78 20.97
CA GLU A 49 -3.49 22.61 20.97
C GLU A 49 -3.06 21.39 20.19
N SER A 50 -3.88 20.35 20.12
CA SER A 50 -3.59 19.14 19.32
C SER A 50 -3.41 19.44 17.83
N TYR A 51 -4.04 20.49 17.30
CA TYR A 51 -3.84 20.96 15.92
C TYR A 51 -2.42 21.47 15.68
N THR A 52 -1.76 22.04 16.68
CA THR A 52 -0.39 22.57 16.54
C THR A 52 0.62 21.46 16.27
N VAL A 53 0.36 20.26 16.77
CA VAL A 53 1.20 19.07 16.56
C VAL A 53 0.68 18.19 15.41
N LYS A 54 -0.32 18.66 14.67
CA LYS A 54 -0.98 17.91 13.59
C LYS A 54 -1.39 16.50 14.03
N ALA A 55 -2.09 16.42 15.16
CA ALA A 55 -2.66 15.16 15.62
C ALA A 55 -3.65 14.63 14.58
N ALA A 56 -3.63 13.32 14.33
CA ALA A 56 -4.54 12.66 13.41
C ALA A 56 -5.95 12.60 13.99
N ASN A 57 -6.07 12.43 15.31
CA ASN A 57 -7.37 12.45 15.99
C ASN A 57 -7.23 12.82 17.48
N TYR A 58 -8.37 13.15 18.09
CA TYR A 58 -8.50 13.51 19.50
C TYR A 58 -9.76 12.88 20.07
N LEU A 59 -9.61 11.88 20.94
CA LEU A 59 -10.72 11.10 21.49
C LEU A 59 -10.88 11.34 22.98
N ILE A 60 -12.10 11.64 23.42
CA ILE A 60 -12.41 11.94 24.83
C ILE A 60 -12.81 10.64 25.52
N LYS A 61 -12.27 10.42 26.74
CA LYS A 61 -12.64 9.30 27.60
C LYS A 61 -14.00 9.56 28.26
N PRO A 62 -14.89 8.54 28.37
CA PRO A 62 -14.70 7.15 27.96
C PRO A 62 -14.67 6.99 26.44
N ILE A 63 -13.67 6.23 25.94
CA ILE A 63 -13.43 6.12 24.50
C ILE A 63 -14.55 5.31 23.85
N ASP A 64 -15.26 5.92 22.90
CA ASP A 64 -16.19 5.19 22.05
C ASP A 64 -15.41 4.27 21.10
N LYS A 65 -15.79 2.98 21.11
CA LYS A 65 -15.11 1.94 20.34
C LYS A 65 -15.21 2.19 18.82
N ALA A 66 -16.38 2.65 18.35
CA ALA A 66 -16.58 2.92 16.92
C ALA A 66 -15.73 4.12 16.47
N ALA A 67 -15.69 5.20 17.26
CA ALA A 67 -14.86 6.37 16.97
C ALA A 67 -13.35 6.04 16.98
N PHE A 68 -12.91 5.17 17.88
CA PHE A 68 -11.52 4.74 17.94
C PHE A 68 -11.12 3.93 16.69
N PHE A 69 -11.94 2.94 16.29
CA PHE A 69 -11.66 2.17 15.09
C PHE A 69 -11.75 3.02 13.82
N ALA A 70 -12.70 3.95 13.71
CA ALA A 70 -12.75 4.88 12.59
C ALA A 70 -11.48 5.73 12.48
N ALA A 71 -10.95 6.23 13.60
CA ALA A 71 -9.70 6.98 13.63
C ALA A 71 -8.48 6.12 13.20
N LEU A 72 -8.47 4.82 13.57
CA LEU A 72 -7.44 3.89 13.12
C LEU A 72 -7.54 3.61 11.61
N ASP A 73 -8.74 3.37 11.10
CA ASP A 73 -8.97 3.11 9.67
C ASP A 73 -8.55 4.30 8.81
N ASP A 74 -8.83 5.52 9.26
CA ASP A 74 -8.37 6.76 8.60
C ASP A 74 -6.84 6.83 8.53
N ILE A 75 -6.15 6.52 9.64
CA ILE A 75 -4.69 6.50 9.69
C ILE A 75 -4.11 5.43 8.78
N LEU A 76 -4.64 4.20 8.85
CA LEU A 76 -4.18 3.10 8.01
C LEU A 76 -4.36 3.41 6.52
N SER A 77 -5.50 4.02 6.15
CA SER A 77 -5.76 4.46 4.78
C SER A 77 -4.78 5.54 4.32
N GLN A 78 -4.44 6.50 5.19
CA GLN A 78 -3.46 7.54 4.88
C GLN A 78 -2.05 6.97 4.73
N HIS A 79 -1.64 6.05 5.61
CA HIS A 79 -0.34 5.38 5.53
C HIS A 79 -0.23 4.49 4.28
N ALA A 80 -1.29 3.75 3.92
CA ALA A 80 -1.35 2.99 2.68
C ALA A 80 -1.12 3.90 1.46
N ASN A 81 -1.79 5.06 1.40
CA ASN A 81 -1.63 6.03 0.32
C ASN A 81 -0.23 6.67 0.23
N VAL A 82 0.45 6.88 1.37
CA VAL A 82 1.81 7.49 1.40
C VAL A 82 2.88 6.48 0.96
N LEU A 83 2.71 5.21 1.29
CA LEU A 83 3.63 4.13 0.91
C LEU A 83 3.26 3.49 -0.43
N GLU A 84 2.11 3.86 -1.02
CA GLU A 84 1.63 3.26 -2.25
C GLU A 84 2.57 3.56 -3.42
N LYS A 85 3.38 2.58 -3.76
CA LYS A 85 4.22 2.62 -4.95
C LYS A 85 3.33 2.81 -6.18
N SER A 86 3.76 3.65 -7.10
CA SER A 86 3.00 3.95 -8.31
C SER A 86 3.91 4.08 -9.52
N ILE A 87 3.37 3.81 -10.69
CA ILE A 87 4.02 4.06 -11.98
C ILE A 87 3.33 5.18 -12.74
N ILE A 88 4.07 5.79 -13.65
CA ILE A 88 3.52 6.77 -14.58
C ILE A 88 3.30 6.10 -15.93
N VAL A 89 2.04 5.97 -16.35
CA VAL A 89 1.66 5.43 -17.64
C VAL A 89 1.31 6.58 -18.59
N LYS A 90 2.01 6.64 -19.73
CA LYS A 90 1.76 7.62 -20.79
C LYS A 90 0.96 6.93 -21.89
N SER A 91 -0.36 7.10 -21.87
CA SER A 91 -1.29 6.57 -22.87
C SER A 91 -1.71 7.66 -23.88
N GLU A 92 -2.45 7.28 -24.90
CA GLU A 92 -3.06 8.24 -25.83
C GLU A 92 -4.06 9.19 -25.15
N LEU A 93 -4.64 8.76 -24.02
CA LEU A 93 -5.56 9.55 -23.21
C LEU A 93 -4.85 10.50 -22.24
N GLY A 94 -3.50 10.54 -22.25
CA GLY A 94 -2.70 11.40 -21.39
C GLY A 94 -1.78 10.64 -20.44
N VAL A 95 -1.29 11.36 -19.42
CA VAL A 95 -0.37 10.83 -18.41
C VAL A 95 -1.14 10.53 -17.13
N ARG A 96 -1.07 9.27 -16.66
CA ARG A 96 -1.75 8.83 -15.44
C ARG A 96 -0.75 8.24 -14.44
N LYS A 97 -0.90 8.61 -13.18
CA LYS A 97 -0.27 7.93 -12.04
C LYS A 97 -1.14 6.72 -11.70
N VAL A 98 -0.57 5.53 -11.75
CA VAL A 98 -1.25 4.26 -11.47
C VAL A 98 -0.63 3.62 -10.24
N PRO A 99 -1.39 3.44 -9.15
CA PRO A 99 -0.95 2.67 -8.01
C PRO A 99 -0.62 1.23 -8.37
N LEU A 100 0.50 0.69 -7.88
CA LEU A 100 0.88 -0.70 -8.16
C LEU A 100 -0.11 -1.69 -7.55
N SER A 101 -0.75 -1.34 -6.43
CA SER A 101 -1.80 -2.13 -5.79
C SER A 101 -3.02 -2.34 -6.69
N SER A 102 -3.35 -1.36 -7.55
CA SER A 102 -4.47 -1.43 -8.48
C SER A 102 -4.17 -2.18 -9.77
N LEU A 103 -2.89 -2.47 -10.05
CA LEU A 103 -2.45 -3.11 -11.30
C LEU A 103 -2.55 -4.63 -11.17
N LEU A 104 -3.42 -5.25 -11.98
CA LEU A 104 -3.61 -6.70 -12.03
C LEU A 104 -2.49 -7.37 -12.83
N TYR A 105 -2.36 -6.98 -14.09
CA TYR A 105 -1.34 -7.52 -14.99
C TYR A 105 -1.06 -6.56 -16.15
N VAL A 106 0.00 -6.85 -16.87
CA VAL A 106 0.42 -6.12 -18.08
C VAL A 106 0.55 -7.11 -19.21
N GLU A 107 -0.02 -6.76 -20.38
CA GLU A 107 0.05 -7.54 -21.60
C GLU A 107 0.77 -6.77 -22.70
N ALA A 108 1.64 -7.45 -23.44
CA ALA A 108 2.27 -6.91 -24.63
C ALA A 108 1.68 -7.52 -25.90
N ARG A 109 1.23 -6.66 -26.82
CA ARG A 109 0.78 -7.04 -28.17
C ARG A 109 1.50 -6.19 -29.23
N GLY A 110 2.43 -6.80 -29.96
CA GLY A 110 3.21 -6.12 -30.98
C GLY A 110 4.06 -5.00 -30.40
N ARG A 111 3.73 -3.73 -30.73
CA ARG A 111 4.44 -2.54 -30.23
C ARG A 111 3.74 -1.86 -29.06
N SER A 112 2.59 -2.36 -28.62
CA SER A 112 1.81 -1.78 -27.54
C SER A 112 1.88 -2.64 -26.28
N VAL A 113 1.75 -1.97 -25.16
CA VAL A 113 1.64 -2.56 -23.83
C VAL A 113 0.35 -2.05 -23.18
N THR A 114 -0.47 -2.97 -22.67
CA THR A 114 -1.73 -2.66 -21.99
C THR A 114 -1.61 -3.03 -20.51
N TYR A 115 -1.95 -2.10 -19.64
CA TYR A 115 -2.05 -2.25 -18.20
C TYR A 115 -3.50 -2.48 -17.82
N TYR A 116 -3.81 -3.57 -17.15
CA TYR A 116 -5.15 -3.94 -16.71
C TYR A 116 -5.30 -3.65 -15.23
N LEU A 117 -6.33 -2.86 -14.86
CA LEU A 117 -6.54 -2.36 -13.51
C LEU A 117 -7.71 -3.07 -12.82
N GLN A 118 -7.68 -3.09 -11.50
CA GLN A 118 -8.67 -3.75 -10.64
C GLN A 118 -10.10 -3.20 -10.82
N ASN A 119 -10.23 -1.92 -11.20
CA ASN A 119 -11.51 -1.27 -11.47
C ASN A 119 -12.10 -1.61 -12.85
N GLY A 120 -11.48 -2.54 -13.61
CA GLY A 120 -11.88 -2.92 -14.96
C GLY A 120 -11.36 -1.98 -16.07
N GLU A 121 -10.70 -0.88 -15.71
CA GLU A 121 -10.05 -0.02 -16.71
C GLU A 121 -8.79 -0.67 -17.28
N HIS A 122 -8.45 -0.29 -18.51
CA HIS A 122 -7.17 -0.64 -19.11
C HIS A 122 -6.54 0.57 -19.79
N LEU A 123 -5.22 0.66 -19.71
CA LEU A 123 -4.43 1.75 -20.29
C LEU A 123 -3.45 1.16 -21.29
N THR A 124 -3.59 1.55 -22.56
CA THR A 124 -2.69 1.11 -23.62
C THR A 124 -1.71 2.22 -23.98
N CYS A 125 -0.44 1.86 -24.12
CA CYS A 125 0.61 2.77 -24.56
C CYS A 125 1.55 2.09 -25.57
N ILE A 126 2.23 2.89 -26.40
CA ILE A 126 3.29 2.40 -27.27
C ILE A 126 4.57 2.37 -26.42
N SER A 127 5.01 1.17 -26.08
CA SER A 127 6.21 0.94 -25.27
C SER A 127 6.83 -0.42 -25.55
N ARG A 128 8.11 -0.57 -25.19
CA ARG A 128 8.76 -1.88 -25.22
C ARG A 128 8.44 -2.64 -23.94
N PHE A 129 7.91 -3.85 -24.06
CA PHE A 129 7.59 -4.69 -22.90
C PHE A 129 8.78 -4.91 -21.97
N ALA A 130 9.99 -5.09 -22.52
CA ALA A 130 11.20 -5.24 -21.72
C ALA A 130 11.47 -4.03 -20.78
N THR A 131 11.16 -2.80 -21.24
CA THR A 131 11.30 -1.59 -20.42
C THR A 131 10.29 -1.61 -19.27
N VAL A 132 9.05 -1.98 -19.55
CA VAL A 132 8.00 -2.11 -18.53
C VAL A 132 8.34 -3.20 -17.52
N CYS A 133 8.82 -4.37 -17.97
CA CYS A 133 9.29 -5.43 -17.11
C CYS A 133 10.45 -4.97 -16.21
N SER A 134 11.44 -4.26 -16.75
CA SER A 134 12.60 -3.78 -15.98
C SER A 134 12.21 -2.78 -14.88
N GLU A 135 11.11 -2.07 -15.03
CA GLU A 135 10.58 -1.14 -14.03
C GLU A 135 9.73 -1.87 -12.98
N LEU A 136 8.76 -2.67 -13.41
CA LEU A 136 7.82 -3.33 -12.51
C LEU A 136 8.46 -4.46 -11.71
N LEU A 137 9.40 -5.23 -12.28
CA LEU A 137 10.11 -6.31 -11.58
C LEU A 137 11.07 -5.84 -10.48
N LYS A 138 11.27 -4.52 -10.32
CA LYS A 138 11.93 -3.97 -9.11
C LYS A 138 11.07 -4.11 -7.86
N ASN A 139 9.79 -4.39 -8.03
CA ASN A 139 8.83 -4.60 -6.97
C ASN A 139 8.54 -6.10 -6.85
N PRO A 140 8.71 -6.68 -5.64
CA PRO A 140 8.65 -8.13 -5.43
C PRO A 140 7.29 -8.73 -5.75
N GLU A 141 6.23 -7.91 -5.72
CA GLU A 141 4.87 -8.32 -6.04
C GLU A 141 4.65 -8.67 -7.52
N PHE A 142 5.59 -8.34 -8.43
CA PHE A 142 5.43 -8.62 -9.85
C PHE A 142 6.25 -9.81 -10.32
N ILE A 143 5.64 -10.65 -11.15
CA ILE A 143 6.30 -11.79 -11.79
C ILE A 143 5.98 -11.85 -13.27
N GLN A 144 7.01 -12.11 -14.10
CA GLN A 144 6.81 -12.36 -15.53
C GLN A 144 6.38 -13.82 -15.75
N THR A 145 5.15 -14.04 -16.17
CA THR A 145 4.55 -15.38 -16.35
C THR A 145 4.69 -15.91 -17.77
N HIS A 146 4.80 -15.02 -18.74
CA HIS A 146 4.96 -15.32 -20.16
C HIS A 146 5.82 -14.26 -20.83
N ARG A 147 6.35 -14.53 -22.02
CA ARG A 147 7.13 -13.54 -22.79
C ARG A 147 6.37 -12.20 -23.06
N SER A 148 5.06 -12.20 -22.93
CA SER A 148 4.16 -11.07 -23.17
C SER A 148 3.28 -10.71 -21.96
N TYR A 149 3.45 -11.37 -20.82
CA TYR A 149 2.63 -11.11 -19.63
C TYR A 149 3.47 -10.95 -18.37
N LEU A 150 3.10 -9.96 -17.58
CA LEU A 150 3.64 -9.67 -16.25
C LEU A 150 2.46 -9.52 -15.30
N VAL A 151 2.45 -10.23 -14.18
CA VAL A 151 1.32 -10.33 -13.26
C VAL A 151 1.70 -9.82 -11.88
N ASN A 152 0.78 -9.15 -11.22
CA ASN A 152 0.89 -8.80 -9.81
C ASN A 152 0.39 -9.98 -8.95
N MET A 153 1.27 -10.54 -8.14
CA MET A 153 1.01 -11.74 -7.34
C MET A 153 -0.02 -11.52 -6.24
N ASN A 154 -0.22 -10.27 -5.78
CA ASN A 154 -1.25 -9.93 -4.80
C ASN A 154 -2.68 -10.20 -5.30
N HIS A 155 -2.88 -10.29 -6.61
CA HIS A 155 -4.18 -10.51 -7.24
C HIS A 155 -4.38 -11.94 -7.76
N ILE A 156 -3.43 -12.85 -7.52
CA ILE A 156 -3.53 -14.25 -7.95
C ILE A 156 -4.49 -15.00 -7.02
N SER A 157 -5.48 -15.65 -7.61
CA SER A 157 -6.37 -16.59 -6.93
C SER A 157 -5.83 -18.02 -7.00
N SER A 158 -5.42 -18.47 -8.21
CA SER A 158 -4.85 -19.80 -8.39
C SER A 158 -3.83 -19.86 -9.53
N ILE A 159 -2.92 -20.85 -9.48
CA ILE A 159 -1.96 -21.16 -10.54
C ILE A 159 -2.11 -22.64 -10.92
N ASN A 160 -2.58 -22.90 -12.12
CA ASN A 160 -2.82 -24.23 -12.63
C ASN A 160 -2.17 -24.46 -14.01
N ALA A 161 -2.44 -25.60 -14.65
CA ALA A 161 -1.88 -25.90 -15.96
C ALA A 161 -2.49 -25.07 -17.09
N GLU A 162 -3.66 -24.48 -16.90
CA GLU A 162 -4.33 -23.63 -17.90
C GLU A 162 -3.77 -22.20 -17.89
N GLY A 163 -3.29 -21.73 -16.72
CA GLY A 163 -2.75 -20.38 -16.56
C GLY A 163 -2.76 -19.90 -15.13
N ILE A 164 -2.78 -18.60 -14.98
CA ILE A 164 -2.92 -17.90 -13.71
C ILE A 164 -4.31 -17.28 -13.65
N GLU A 165 -5.11 -17.76 -12.71
CA GLU A 165 -6.42 -17.20 -12.42
C GLU A 165 -6.28 -16.05 -11.43
N LEU A 166 -6.86 -14.90 -11.74
CA LEU A 166 -6.90 -13.72 -10.89
C LEU A 166 -8.18 -13.69 -10.05
N GLN A 167 -8.18 -12.87 -9.00
CA GLN A 167 -9.34 -12.68 -8.09
C GLN A 167 -10.60 -12.21 -8.81
N ASN A 168 -10.46 -11.51 -9.95
CA ASN A 168 -11.57 -11.10 -10.82
C ASN A 168 -11.99 -12.18 -11.84
N GLN A 169 -11.50 -13.42 -11.70
CA GLN A 169 -11.77 -14.59 -12.56
C GLN A 169 -11.16 -14.50 -13.97
N GLU A 170 -10.34 -13.53 -14.25
CA GLU A 170 -9.58 -13.49 -15.50
C GLU A 170 -8.47 -14.53 -15.50
N LEU A 171 -8.26 -15.20 -16.65
CA LEU A 171 -7.20 -16.18 -16.85
C LEU A 171 -6.05 -15.57 -17.64
N VAL A 172 -4.89 -15.44 -17.03
CA VAL A 172 -3.68 -14.90 -17.66
C VAL A 172 -2.76 -16.03 -18.12
N PRO A 173 -2.25 -15.99 -19.37
CA PRO A 173 -1.36 -17.01 -19.90
C PRO A 173 -0.08 -17.22 -19.11
N LEU A 174 0.32 -18.47 -18.99
CA LEU A 174 1.52 -18.93 -18.33
C LEU A 174 2.38 -19.77 -19.29
N ALA A 175 3.67 -19.52 -19.33
CA ALA A 175 4.61 -20.37 -20.06
C ALA A 175 4.76 -21.70 -19.34
N GLN A 176 4.22 -22.78 -19.91
CA GLN A 176 4.15 -24.13 -19.30
C GLN A 176 5.48 -24.62 -18.73
N ARG A 177 6.58 -24.39 -19.45
CA ARG A 177 7.94 -24.77 -19.00
C ARG A 177 8.38 -24.05 -17.72
N ARG A 178 7.73 -22.96 -17.33
CA ARG A 178 8.03 -22.18 -16.13
C ARG A 178 7.02 -22.37 -15.00
N LEU A 179 6.04 -23.26 -15.16
CA LEU A 179 4.98 -23.46 -14.18
C LEU A 179 5.52 -23.78 -12.77
N ALA A 180 6.50 -24.67 -12.66
CA ALA A 180 7.09 -25.05 -11.38
C ALA A 180 7.84 -23.86 -10.73
N GLU A 181 8.66 -23.17 -11.49
CA GLU A 181 9.41 -21.97 -11.05
C GLU A 181 8.46 -20.86 -10.55
N ILE A 182 7.39 -20.59 -11.30
CA ILE A 182 6.43 -19.54 -10.96
C ILE A 182 5.62 -19.90 -9.69
N ARG A 183 5.26 -21.18 -9.52
CA ARG A 183 4.60 -21.65 -8.29
C ARG A 183 5.49 -21.52 -7.06
N GLU A 184 6.76 -21.91 -7.20
CA GLU A 184 7.73 -21.78 -6.11
C GLU A 184 7.93 -20.31 -5.72
N HIS A 185 8.09 -19.43 -6.70
CA HIS A 185 8.22 -17.99 -6.46
C HIS A 185 6.98 -17.40 -5.78
N TYR A 186 5.78 -17.76 -6.24
CA TYR A 186 4.53 -17.33 -5.63
C TYR A 186 4.38 -17.80 -4.19
N LEU A 187 4.72 -19.06 -3.89
CA LEU A 187 4.70 -19.58 -2.53
C LEU A 187 5.68 -18.87 -1.62
N ALA A 188 6.89 -18.60 -2.09
CA ALA A 188 7.88 -17.83 -1.33
C ALA A 188 7.37 -16.41 -1.02
N PHE A 189 6.79 -15.73 -2.00
CA PHE A 189 6.18 -14.41 -1.83
C PHE A 189 5.07 -14.40 -0.77
N GLN A 190 4.16 -15.39 -0.79
CA GLN A 190 3.08 -15.50 0.20
C GLN A 190 3.61 -15.79 1.61
N MET A 191 4.69 -16.55 1.74
CA MET A 191 5.31 -16.86 3.04
C MET A 191 6.00 -15.64 3.66
N GLU A 192 6.57 -14.74 2.87
CA GLU A 192 7.15 -13.48 3.35
C GLU A 192 6.08 -12.51 3.88
N GLU A 193 4.88 -12.47 3.26
CA GLU A 193 3.77 -11.64 3.73
C GLU A 193 3.15 -12.12 5.06
N VAL A 194 3.21 -13.42 5.34
CA VAL A 194 2.63 -14.00 6.59
C VAL A 194 3.53 -13.77 7.81
N GLN A 195 4.80 -13.38 7.63
CA GLN A 195 5.76 -13.15 8.73
C GLN A 195 5.83 -11.68 9.21
N LEU A 196 5.01 -10.78 8.67
CA LEU A 196 4.86 -9.37 9.07
C LEU A 196 3.56 -9.16 9.83
#